data_cc3e1f40fbefb77c944e560370ca7960
#
_entry.id   cc3e1f40fbefb77c944e560370ca7960
#
_cell.length_a   1.000
_cell.length_b   1.000
_cell.length_c   1.000
_cell.angle_alpha   90.00
_cell.angle_beta   90.00
_cell.angle_gamma   90.00
#
_symmetry.space_group_name_H-M   'P 1'
#
loop_
_entity.id
_entity.type
_entity.pdbx_description
1 polymer ?
#
loop_
_entity_poly.entity_id
_entity_poly.type
_entity_poly.pdbx_seq_one_letter_code
_entity_poly.pdbx_strand_id
1 'polypeptide(L)'
;MFEEEIKIYETVLAEYRQKISQRMNGDELKEYNEILFSAHSCGIEGNSFSVDDTRELKEKGLGLIPQGKTLYEAFEILGHFKAYEFLLGKKEEPLTEELLKETHRILMEHTLPYKCPGAVPGEYTDTDMCAGDTIFGEHETLIARVPQLLDSTQQAISEGRVHPMVLAARFHGFFEYLHPFRDGNGRIGRLFSNFILHKAGHPIV
;
A
#
# COMPACT_ATOMS: atom_id res chain seq x y z
N MET A 1 -11.05 21.93 9.05
CA MET A 1 -11.26 21.29 7.73
C MET A 1 -11.39 19.80 7.97
N PHE A 2 -12.36 19.11 7.41
CA PHE A 2 -12.66 17.68 7.59
C PHE A 2 -13.21 17.23 8.96
N GLU A 3 -13.74 18.13 9.78
CA GLU A 3 -14.26 17.75 11.12
C GLU A 3 -15.51 16.86 11.04
N GLU A 4 -16.37 17.11 10.07
CA GLU A 4 -17.59 16.34 9.87
C GLU A 4 -17.29 14.94 9.31
N GLU A 5 -16.40 14.85 8.31
CA GLU A 5 -15.93 13.61 7.72
C GLU A 5 -15.21 12.73 8.76
N ILE A 6 -14.37 13.33 9.60
CA ILE A 6 -13.70 12.63 10.69
C ILE A 6 -14.73 12.07 11.68
N LYS A 7 -15.75 12.85 12.05
CA LYS A 7 -16.78 12.40 12.96
C LYS A 7 -17.58 11.23 12.40
N ILE A 8 -17.91 11.28 11.10
CA ILE A 8 -18.58 10.17 10.41
C ILE A 8 -17.69 8.93 10.44
N TYR A 9 -16.42 9.09 10.07
CA TYR A 9 -15.43 8.01 10.09
C TYR A 9 -15.32 7.34 11.47
N GLU A 10 -15.15 8.12 12.54
CA GLU A 10 -15.04 7.59 13.90
C GLU A 10 -16.30 6.86 14.36
N THR A 11 -17.48 7.33 13.93
CA THR A 11 -18.75 6.64 14.21
C THR A 11 -18.80 5.27 13.52
N VAL A 12 -18.47 5.22 12.22
CA VAL A 12 -18.42 3.97 11.45
C VAL A 12 -17.35 3.03 11.99
N LEU A 13 -16.20 3.57 12.39
CA LEU A 13 -15.11 2.79 12.98
C LEU A 13 -15.52 2.14 14.30
N ALA A 14 -16.24 2.86 15.16
CA ALA A 14 -16.74 2.32 16.42
C ALA A 14 -17.73 1.15 16.20
N GLU A 15 -18.67 1.32 15.24
CA GLU A 15 -19.59 0.27 14.84
C GLU A 15 -18.88 -0.95 14.24
N TYR A 16 -17.89 -0.71 13.37
CA TYR A 16 -17.08 -1.76 12.77
C TYR A 16 -16.36 -2.59 13.84
N ARG A 17 -15.66 -1.93 14.76
CA ARG A 17 -14.97 -2.60 15.87
C ARG A 17 -15.91 -3.46 16.70
N GLN A 18 -17.09 -2.95 17.03
CA GLN A 18 -18.10 -3.69 17.78
C GLN A 18 -18.61 -4.93 17.01
N LYS A 19 -18.94 -4.78 15.72
CA LYS A 19 -19.47 -5.86 14.89
C LYS A 19 -18.42 -6.95 14.61
N ILE A 20 -17.19 -6.55 14.34
CA ILE A 20 -16.09 -7.47 13.99
C ILE A 20 -15.63 -8.27 15.21
N SER A 21 -15.47 -7.63 16.40
CA SER A 21 -15.07 -8.33 17.62
C SER A 21 -16.02 -9.46 18.03
N GLN A 22 -17.26 -9.42 17.52
CA GLN A 22 -18.30 -10.44 17.78
C GLN A 22 -18.30 -11.58 16.74
N ARG A 23 -17.63 -11.44 15.60
CA ARG A 23 -17.78 -12.35 14.45
C ARG A 23 -16.51 -13.04 14.00
N MET A 24 -15.36 -12.44 14.23
CA MET A 24 -14.09 -12.94 13.73
C MET A 24 -13.02 -12.84 14.83
N ASN A 25 -12.16 -13.85 14.92
CA ASN A 25 -10.94 -13.71 15.72
C ASN A 25 -9.90 -12.84 14.96
N GLY A 26 -8.82 -12.45 15.66
CA GLY A 26 -7.82 -11.53 15.11
C GLY A 26 -7.10 -12.05 13.88
N ASP A 27 -6.82 -13.35 13.81
CA ASP A 27 -6.12 -13.97 12.69
C ASP A 27 -7.01 -14.07 11.44
N GLU A 28 -8.27 -14.48 11.62
CA GLU A 28 -9.27 -14.49 10.55
C GLU A 28 -9.50 -13.10 9.97
N LEU A 29 -9.57 -12.08 10.83
CA LEU A 29 -9.73 -10.70 10.38
C LEU A 29 -8.50 -10.21 9.60
N LYS A 30 -7.30 -10.55 10.07
CA LYS A 30 -6.05 -10.20 9.39
C LYS A 30 -6.00 -10.80 8.00
N GLU A 31 -6.30 -12.09 7.87
CA GLU A 31 -6.30 -12.80 6.59
C GLU A 31 -7.37 -12.25 5.64
N TYR A 32 -8.57 -12.01 6.16
CA TYR A 32 -9.65 -11.40 5.38
C TYR A 32 -9.28 -10.03 4.82
N ASN A 33 -8.72 -9.15 5.66
CA ASN A 33 -8.28 -7.82 5.23
C ASN A 33 -7.15 -7.90 4.21
N GLU A 34 -6.20 -8.80 4.38
CA GLU A 34 -5.10 -8.99 3.44
C GLU A 34 -5.60 -9.40 2.05
N ILE A 35 -6.53 -10.36 1.98
CA ILE A 35 -7.12 -10.81 0.72
C ILE A 35 -7.87 -9.67 0.04
N LEU A 36 -8.77 -8.98 0.77
CA LEU A 36 -9.55 -7.87 0.23
C LEU A 36 -8.66 -6.74 -0.27
N PHE A 37 -7.73 -6.30 0.57
CA PHE A 37 -6.85 -5.19 0.23
C PHE A 37 -5.96 -5.50 -0.96
N SER A 38 -5.41 -6.73 -1.04
CA SER A 38 -4.56 -7.14 -2.17
C SER A 38 -5.34 -7.22 -3.47
N ALA A 39 -6.54 -7.83 -3.45
CA ALA A 39 -7.40 -7.91 -4.61
C ALA A 39 -7.77 -6.52 -5.15
N HIS A 40 -8.24 -5.63 -4.28
CA HIS A 40 -8.67 -4.29 -4.69
C HIS A 40 -7.49 -3.38 -5.08
N SER A 41 -6.40 -3.41 -4.33
CA SER A 41 -5.23 -2.59 -4.62
C SER A 41 -4.57 -2.96 -5.95
N CYS A 42 -4.48 -4.26 -6.27
CA CYS A 42 -3.99 -4.71 -7.57
C CYS A 42 -5.05 -4.48 -8.67
N GLY A 43 -6.34 -4.64 -8.35
CA GLY A 43 -7.44 -4.38 -9.29
C GLY A 43 -7.49 -2.94 -9.80
N ILE A 44 -7.16 -1.94 -8.97
CA ILE A 44 -7.02 -0.53 -9.39
C ILE A 44 -5.95 -0.37 -10.48
N GLU A 45 -4.90 -1.20 -10.46
CA GLU A 45 -3.81 -1.20 -11.44
C GLU A 45 -4.12 -2.06 -12.69
N GLY A 46 -5.33 -2.61 -12.77
CA GLY A 46 -5.78 -3.42 -13.92
C GLY A 46 -5.62 -4.93 -13.76
N ASN A 47 -5.21 -5.42 -12.60
CA ASN A 47 -5.20 -6.85 -12.30
C ASN A 47 -6.64 -7.40 -12.28
N SER A 48 -6.88 -8.51 -12.93
CA SER A 48 -8.23 -9.06 -13.14
C SER A 48 -8.69 -10.06 -12.07
N PHE A 49 -7.83 -10.38 -11.08
CA PHE A 49 -8.20 -11.29 -9.99
C PHE A 49 -9.35 -10.73 -9.16
N SER A 50 -10.42 -11.52 -9.01
CA SER A 50 -11.48 -11.25 -8.04
C SER A 50 -10.99 -11.52 -6.61
N VAL A 51 -11.78 -11.14 -5.62
CA VAL A 51 -11.50 -11.50 -4.21
C VAL A 51 -11.45 -13.00 -4.02
N ASP A 52 -12.32 -13.76 -4.69
CA ASP A 52 -12.34 -15.23 -4.59
C ASP A 52 -11.13 -15.86 -5.29
N ASP A 53 -10.73 -15.37 -6.48
CA ASP A 53 -9.49 -15.79 -7.14
C ASP A 53 -8.26 -15.51 -6.27
N THR A 54 -8.24 -14.35 -5.59
CA THR A 54 -7.16 -13.94 -4.70
C THR A 54 -7.08 -14.83 -3.47
N ARG A 55 -8.23 -15.22 -2.90
CA ARG A 55 -8.30 -16.21 -1.80
C ARG A 55 -7.78 -17.56 -2.24
N GLU A 56 -8.24 -18.04 -3.40
CA GLU A 56 -7.79 -19.32 -3.95
C GLU A 56 -6.27 -19.35 -4.21
N LEU A 57 -5.72 -18.23 -4.73
CA LEU A 57 -4.27 -18.10 -4.92
C LEU A 57 -3.52 -18.12 -3.57
N LYS A 58 -4.05 -17.52 -2.51
CA LYS A 58 -3.45 -17.55 -1.18
C LYS A 58 -3.42 -18.97 -0.61
N GLU A 59 -4.51 -19.72 -0.76
CA GLU A 59 -4.66 -21.07 -0.23
C GLU A 59 -3.83 -22.12 -1.02
N LYS A 60 -3.82 -22.03 -2.34
CA LYS A 60 -3.26 -23.06 -3.24
C LYS A 60 -1.92 -22.66 -3.88
N GLY A 61 -1.51 -21.41 -3.73
CA GLY A 61 -0.32 -20.87 -4.36
C GLY A 61 -0.38 -20.95 -5.89
N LEU A 62 0.79 -20.94 -6.54
CA LEU A 62 0.90 -21.01 -8.00
C LEU A 62 0.54 -22.40 -8.60
N GLY A 63 0.21 -23.37 -7.76
CA GLY A 63 -0.21 -24.70 -8.22
C GLY A 63 -1.53 -24.69 -8.99
N LEU A 64 -2.34 -23.65 -8.80
CA LEU A 64 -3.60 -23.47 -9.53
C LEU A 64 -3.80 -21.97 -9.82
N ILE A 65 -3.64 -21.58 -11.09
CA ILE A 65 -4.01 -20.24 -11.54
C ILE A 65 -5.45 -20.32 -12.08
N PRO A 66 -6.37 -19.47 -11.58
CA PRO A 66 -7.76 -19.48 -12.05
C PRO A 66 -7.87 -19.26 -13.57
N GLN A 67 -8.88 -19.85 -14.19
CA GLN A 67 -9.07 -19.76 -15.63
C GLN A 67 -9.21 -18.30 -16.09
N GLY A 68 -8.49 -17.94 -17.14
CA GLY A 68 -8.51 -16.59 -17.71
C GLY A 68 -7.59 -15.60 -17.01
N LYS A 69 -6.85 -16.02 -15.97
CA LYS A 69 -5.84 -15.23 -15.27
C LYS A 69 -4.44 -15.57 -15.78
N THR A 70 -3.52 -14.62 -15.62
CA THR A 70 -2.13 -14.79 -16.04
C THR A 70 -1.22 -15.05 -14.86
N LEU A 71 -0.07 -15.68 -15.11
CA LEU A 71 0.98 -15.86 -14.11
C LEU A 71 1.53 -14.51 -13.64
N TYR A 72 1.58 -13.52 -14.53
CA TYR A 72 2.00 -12.16 -14.20
C TYR A 72 1.08 -11.53 -13.13
N GLU A 73 -0.24 -11.59 -13.35
CA GLU A 73 -1.23 -11.09 -12.38
C GLU A 73 -1.15 -11.84 -11.04
N ALA A 74 -0.91 -13.15 -11.07
CA ALA A 74 -0.70 -13.92 -9.85
C ALA A 74 0.55 -13.44 -9.08
N PHE A 75 1.65 -13.12 -9.77
CA PHE A 75 2.85 -12.54 -9.12
C PHE A 75 2.59 -11.15 -8.54
N GLU A 76 1.75 -10.32 -9.15
CA GLU A 76 1.36 -9.03 -8.57
C GLU A 76 0.63 -9.21 -7.23
N ILE A 77 -0.33 -10.15 -7.16
CA ILE A 77 -1.05 -10.46 -5.91
C ILE A 77 -0.10 -11.04 -4.85
N LEU A 78 0.75 -11.99 -5.22
CA LEU A 78 1.71 -12.60 -4.28
C LEU A 78 2.74 -11.59 -3.78
N GLY A 79 3.21 -10.70 -4.63
CA GLY A 79 4.08 -9.59 -4.24
C GLY A 79 3.39 -8.65 -3.27
N HIS A 80 2.09 -8.37 -3.51
CA HIS A 80 1.30 -7.52 -2.63
C HIS A 80 1.08 -8.17 -1.24
N PHE A 81 0.79 -9.46 -1.17
CA PHE A 81 0.71 -10.19 0.10
C PHE A 81 2.01 -10.09 0.90
N LYS A 82 3.15 -10.40 0.26
CA LYS A 82 4.46 -10.33 0.92
C LYS A 82 4.79 -8.92 1.42
N ALA A 83 4.51 -7.89 0.61
CA ALA A 83 4.75 -6.50 0.98
C ALA A 83 3.83 -6.06 2.13
N TYR A 84 2.57 -6.48 2.13
CA TYR A 84 1.61 -6.24 3.19
C TYR A 84 2.06 -6.88 4.51
N GLU A 85 2.37 -8.18 4.51
CA GLU A 85 2.84 -8.89 5.72
C GLU A 85 4.13 -8.28 6.26
N PHE A 86 5.11 -7.99 5.37
CA PHE A 86 6.37 -7.35 5.74
C PHE A 86 6.12 -6.01 6.44
N LEU A 87 5.33 -5.14 5.83
CA LEU A 87 5.08 -3.80 6.36
C LEU A 87 4.32 -3.83 7.69
N LEU A 88 3.29 -4.68 7.82
CA LEU A 88 2.56 -4.81 9.08
C LEU A 88 3.41 -5.38 10.22
N GLY A 89 4.36 -6.27 9.89
CA GLY A 89 5.34 -6.76 10.88
C GLY A 89 6.28 -5.68 11.43
N LYS A 90 6.34 -4.52 10.75
CA LYS A 90 7.18 -3.37 11.11
C LYS A 90 6.43 -2.23 11.83
N LYS A 91 5.26 -2.53 12.42
CA LYS A 91 4.39 -1.52 13.04
C LYS A 91 5.11 -0.57 13.99
N GLU A 92 6.04 -1.08 14.78
CA GLU A 92 6.76 -0.28 15.78
C GLU A 92 7.99 0.45 15.20
N GLU A 93 8.41 0.12 13.99
CA GLU A 93 9.54 0.76 13.34
C GLU A 93 9.15 2.14 12.76
N PRO A 94 10.08 3.10 12.72
CA PRO A 94 9.81 4.41 12.10
C PRO A 94 9.60 4.28 10.60
N LEU A 95 8.94 5.28 10.01
CA LEU A 95 8.87 5.45 8.56
C LEU A 95 10.25 5.89 8.05
N THR A 96 10.93 5.02 7.33
CA THR A 96 12.25 5.32 6.75
C THR A 96 12.29 5.07 5.26
N GLU A 97 13.28 5.64 4.60
CA GLU A 97 13.53 5.40 3.18
C GLU A 97 13.86 3.93 2.90
N GLU A 98 14.62 3.29 3.78
CA GLU A 98 14.94 1.87 3.69
C GLU A 98 13.69 1.01 3.76
N LEU A 99 12.76 1.33 4.69
CA LEU A 99 11.49 0.63 4.80
C LEU A 99 10.65 0.78 3.52
N LEU A 100 10.61 1.98 2.96
CA LEU A 100 9.90 2.27 1.71
C LEU A 100 10.49 1.47 0.54
N LYS A 101 11.80 1.56 0.34
CA LYS A 101 12.52 0.88 -0.75
C LYS A 101 12.42 -0.63 -0.64
N GLU A 102 12.57 -1.18 0.56
CA GLU A 102 12.46 -2.62 0.78
C GLU A 102 11.02 -3.12 0.54
N THR A 103 10.01 -2.37 0.98
CA THR A 103 8.61 -2.72 0.70
C THR A 103 8.35 -2.73 -0.81
N HIS A 104 8.85 -1.73 -1.54
CA HIS A 104 8.75 -1.69 -3.00
C HIS A 104 9.52 -2.85 -3.66
N ARG A 105 10.72 -3.18 -3.17
CA ARG A 105 11.50 -4.31 -3.68
C ARG A 105 10.71 -5.61 -3.56
N ILE A 106 10.11 -5.88 -2.40
CA ILE A 106 9.30 -7.08 -2.15
C ILE A 106 8.07 -7.09 -3.06
N LEU A 107 7.35 -5.96 -3.18
CA LEU A 107 6.16 -5.84 -4.00
C LEU A 107 6.44 -6.15 -5.47
N MET A 108 7.55 -5.65 -5.99
CA MET A 108 7.82 -5.56 -7.43
C MET A 108 8.87 -6.55 -7.93
N GLU A 109 9.43 -7.40 -7.06
CA GLU A 109 10.55 -8.31 -7.36
C GLU A 109 10.33 -9.16 -8.62
N HIS A 110 9.11 -9.68 -8.79
CA HIS A 110 8.78 -10.60 -9.88
C HIS A 110 8.07 -9.95 -11.07
N THR A 111 7.71 -8.68 -10.99
CA THR A 111 6.90 -8.01 -12.01
C THR A 111 7.60 -6.86 -12.70
N LEU A 112 8.34 -6.04 -11.97
CA LEU A 112 9.02 -4.86 -12.52
C LEU A 112 9.99 -5.19 -13.67
N PRO A 113 10.83 -6.24 -13.59
CA PRO A 113 11.77 -6.54 -14.67
C PRO A 113 11.10 -6.87 -16.01
N TYR A 114 9.86 -7.36 -15.96
CA TYR A 114 9.08 -7.67 -17.17
C TYR A 114 8.39 -6.42 -17.73
N LYS A 115 7.85 -5.57 -16.84
CA LYS A 115 7.08 -4.38 -17.24
C LYS A 115 8.00 -3.21 -17.63
N CYS A 116 9.10 -3.04 -16.91
CA CYS A 116 10.07 -1.96 -17.08
C CYS A 116 11.50 -2.53 -17.12
N PRO A 117 11.93 -3.12 -18.28
CA PRO A 117 13.27 -3.66 -18.39
C PRO A 117 14.35 -2.62 -18.04
N GLY A 118 15.28 -2.99 -17.18
CA GLY A 118 16.33 -2.10 -16.68
C GLY A 118 16.00 -1.37 -15.38
N ALA A 119 14.72 -1.29 -14.97
CA ALA A 119 14.36 -0.76 -13.66
C ALA A 119 14.65 -1.79 -12.56
N VAL A 120 15.11 -1.31 -11.40
CA VAL A 120 15.48 -2.14 -10.26
C VAL A 120 14.43 -2.00 -9.16
N PRO A 121 13.81 -3.10 -8.68
CA PRO A 121 12.89 -3.05 -7.55
C PRO A 121 13.56 -2.45 -6.32
N GLY A 122 12.93 -1.45 -5.69
CA GLY A 122 13.47 -0.73 -4.54
C GLY A 122 14.29 0.51 -4.88
N GLU A 123 14.62 0.74 -6.15
CA GLU A 123 15.33 1.95 -6.56
C GLU A 123 14.39 3.00 -7.15
N TYR A 124 14.71 4.27 -6.92
CA TYR A 124 13.96 5.38 -7.51
C TYR A 124 14.12 5.42 -9.02
N THR A 125 13.13 6.00 -9.68
CA THR A 125 13.23 6.27 -11.12
C THR A 125 14.37 7.24 -11.40
N ASP A 126 15.04 7.02 -12.52
CA ASP A 126 16.12 7.86 -13.07
C ASP A 126 15.62 8.77 -14.19
N THR A 127 14.31 8.83 -14.39
CA THR A 127 13.66 9.66 -15.43
C THR A 127 12.39 10.26 -14.88
N ASP A 128 12.02 11.44 -15.40
CA ASP A 128 10.73 12.06 -15.10
C ASP A 128 9.58 11.18 -15.55
N MET A 129 8.56 11.12 -14.72
CA MET A 129 7.39 10.29 -14.96
C MET A 129 6.19 11.15 -15.35
N CYS A 130 5.36 10.61 -16.25
CA CYS A 130 4.08 11.23 -16.61
C CYS A 130 3.00 10.17 -16.82
N ALA A 131 1.74 10.55 -16.61
CA ALA A 131 0.58 9.75 -16.95
C ALA A 131 -0.46 10.62 -17.67
N GLY A 132 -0.63 10.40 -18.98
CA GLY A 132 -1.39 11.33 -19.83
C GLY A 132 -0.79 12.74 -19.79
N ASP A 133 -1.60 13.73 -19.42
CA ASP A 133 -1.16 15.12 -19.27
C ASP A 133 -0.59 15.46 -17.88
N THR A 134 -0.60 14.51 -16.95
CA THR A 134 -0.07 14.70 -15.59
C THR A 134 1.42 14.48 -15.57
N ILE A 135 2.18 15.51 -15.19
CA ILE A 135 3.62 15.45 -14.94
C ILE A 135 3.82 15.29 -13.43
N PHE A 136 4.59 14.27 -13.04
CA PHE A 136 4.93 14.00 -11.65
C PHE A 136 6.14 14.82 -11.17
N GLY A 137 6.59 14.58 -9.95
CA GLY A 137 7.77 15.27 -9.41
C GLY A 137 9.04 14.97 -10.21
N GLU A 138 9.95 15.94 -10.27
CA GLU A 138 11.24 15.79 -10.96
C GLU A 138 12.09 14.72 -10.31
N HIS A 139 12.58 13.74 -11.09
CA HIS A 139 13.34 12.59 -10.59
C HIS A 139 14.59 13.00 -9.82
N GLU A 140 15.30 14.06 -10.24
CA GLU A 140 16.50 14.58 -9.57
C GLU A 140 16.23 15.04 -8.12
N THR A 141 14.98 15.39 -7.80
CA THR A 141 14.59 15.88 -6.47
C THR A 141 14.17 14.76 -5.51
N LEU A 142 13.94 13.54 -6.02
CA LEU A 142 13.37 12.42 -5.24
C LEU A 142 14.24 12.05 -4.04
N ILE A 143 15.57 12.04 -4.21
CA ILE A 143 16.53 11.70 -3.17
C ILE A 143 16.45 12.62 -1.93
N ALA A 144 15.93 13.82 -2.10
CA ALA A 144 15.72 14.77 -0.99
C ALA A 144 14.25 14.79 -0.55
N ARG A 145 13.30 14.76 -1.49
CA ARG A 145 11.88 14.99 -1.20
C ARG A 145 11.17 13.77 -0.62
N VAL A 146 11.57 12.57 -1.00
CA VAL A 146 10.96 11.35 -0.43
C VAL A 146 11.33 11.18 1.04
N PRO A 147 12.61 11.26 1.46
CA PRO A 147 12.96 11.27 2.88
C PRO A 147 12.26 12.40 3.65
N GLN A 148 12.18 13.61 3.11
CA GLN A 148 11.47 14.73 3.75
C GLN A 148 9.99 14.42 3.98
N LEU A 149 9.30 13.76 3.02
CA LEU A 149 7.92 13.32 3.17
C LEU A 149 7.78 12.29 4.30
N LEU A 150 8.68 11.30 4.35
CA LEU A 150 8.69 10.26 5.37
C LEU A 150 8.95 10.84 6.76
N ASP A 151 9.98 11.69 6.91
CA ASP A 151 10.33 12.35 8.18
C ASP A 151 9.21 13.22 8.72
N SER A 152 8.61 14.06 7.85
CA SER A 152 7.49 14.93 8.26
C SER A 152 6.24 14.11 8.65
N THR A 153 6.01 12.98 7.98
CA THR A 153 4.92 12.07 8.31
C THR A 153 5.19 11.37 9.64
N GLN A 154 6.42 10.87 9.86
CA GLN A 154 6.82 10.24 11.11
C GLN A 154 6.74 11.22 12.29
N GLN A 155 7.15 12.46 12.09
CA GLN A 155 7.01 13.51 13.10
C GLN A 155 5.53 13.75 13.44
N ALA A 156 4.66 13.86 12.43
CA ALA A 156 3.23 14.06 12.65
C ALA A 156 2.56 12.90 13.39
N ILE A 157 2.99 11.64 13.13
CA ILE A 157 2.57 10.46 13.89
C ILE A 157 2.97 10.61 15.36
N SER A 158 4.23 10.96 15.63
CA SER A 158 4.78 11.09 16.98
C SER A 158 4.13 12.21 17.79
N GLU A 159 3.78 13.31 17.12
CA GLU A 159 3.11 14.46 17.76
C GLU A 159 1.62 14.21 18.04
N GLY A 160 0.98 13.32 17.29
CA GLY A 160 -0.44 12.97 17.46
C GLY A 160 -1.43 14.13 17.24
N ARG A 161 -1.01 15.20 16.56
CA ARG A 161 -1.83 16.42 16.36
C ARG A 161 -2.73 16.37 15.14
N VAL A 162 -2.42 15.48 14.21
CA VAL A 162 -3.16 15.31 12.97
C VAL A 162 -3.92 14.00 13.03
N HIS A 163 -5.20 14.02 12.70
CA HIS A 163 -6.01 12.80 12.66
C HIS A 163 -5.40 11.79 11.67
N PRO A 164 -5.28 10.49 12.02
CA PRO A 164 -4.59 9.48 11.19
C PRO A 164 -5.11 9.37 9.76
N MET A 165 -6.43 9.48 9.55
CA MET A 165 -7.03 9.49 8.22
C MET A 165 -6.55 10.65 7.35
N VAL A 166 -6.46 11.86 7.96
CA VAL A 166 -5.99 13.06 7.26
C VAL A 166 -4.50 12.91 6.93
N LEU A 167 -3.73 12.36 7.87
CA LEU A 167 -2.30 12.12 7.67
C LEU A 167 -2.05 11.10 6.56
N ALA A 168 -2.77 9.98 6.56
CA ALA A 168 -2.68 8.95 5.53
C ALA A 168 -3.06 9.51 4.14
N ALA A 169 -4.14 10.30 4.06
CA ALA A 169 -4.56 10.93 2.81
C ALA A 169 -3.53 11.95 2.28
N ARG A 170 -2.94 12.76 3.17
CA ARG A 170 -1.87 13.70 2.80
C ARG A 170 -0.63 12.97 2.32
N PHE A 171 -0.20 11.94 3.06
CA PHE A 171 0.93 11.12 2.64
C PHE A 171 0.69 10.55 1.25
N HIS A 172 -0.47 9.91 1.02
CA HIS A 172 -0.81 9.32 -0.27
C HIS A 172 -0.75 10.35 -1.41
N GLY A 173 -1.40 11.49 -1.26
CA GLY A 173 -1.42 12.53 -2.29
C GLY A 173 -0.02 13.08 -2.63
N PHE A 174 0.82 13.32 -1.61
CA PHE A 174 2.20 13.77 -1.86
C PHE A 174 3.07 12.67 -2.45
N PHE A 175 2.92 11.43 -2.00
CA PHE A 175 3.65 10.29 -2.54
C PHE A 175 3.32 10.05 -4.02
N GLU A 176 2.02 10.08 -4.37
CA GLU A 176 1.58 9.98 -5.77
C GLU A 176 2.10 11.14 -6.62
N TYR A 177 2.16 12.35 -6.08
CA TYR A 177 2.75 13.49 -6.78
C TYR A 177 4.26 13.32 -7.03
N LEU A 178 5.00 12.78 -6.06
CA LEU A 178 6.43 12.51 -6.21
C LEU A 178 6.70 11.37 -7.19
N HIS A 179 5.86 10.35 -7.19
CA HIS A 179 5.91 9.18 -8.07
C HIS A 179 7.31 8.54 -8.17
N PRO A 180 7.91 8.13 -7.04
CA PRO A 180 9.35 7.89 -6.97
C PRO A 180 9.84 6.64 -7.71
N PHE A 181 8.96 5.72 -8.12
CA PHE A 181 9.35 4.47 -8.75
C PHE A 181 8.87 4.38 -10.20
N ARG A 182 9.50 3.50 -10.99
CA ARG A 182 9.10 3.26 -12.40
C ARG A 182 7.72 2.62 -12.54
N ASP A 183 7.27 1.86 -11.54
CA ASP A 183 5.94 1.26 -11.42
C ASP A 183 5.65 0.96 -9.95
N GLY A 184 4.41 0.60 -9.62
CA GLY A 184 4.02 0.20 -8.26
C GLY A 184 3.75 1.35 -7.29
N ASN A 185 3.84 2.61 -7.71
CA ASN A 185 3.63 3.77 -6.83
C ASN A 185 2.24 3.74 -6.16
N GLY A 186 1.16 3.52 -6.92
CA GLY A 186 -0.19 3.43 -6.37
C GLY A 186 -0.33 2.35 -5.29
N ARG A 187 0.21 1.16 -5.53
CA ARG A 187 0.19 0.05 -4.55
C ARG A 187 0.99 0.39 -3.30
N ILE A 188 2.20 0.95 -3.45
CA ILE A 188 3.03 1.42 -2.32
C ILE A 188 2.33 2.56 -1.55
N GLY A 189 1.79 3.54 -2.24
CA GLY A 189 1.06 4.65 -1.61
C GLY A 189 -0.11 4.15 -0.75
N ARG A 190 -0.90 3.19 -1.26
CA ARG A 190 -1.99 2.55 -0.50
C ARG A 190 -1.49 1.70 0.67
N LEU A 191 -0.41 0.92 0.49
CA LEU A 191 0.22 0.13 1.56
C LEU A 191 0.69 1.04 2.70
N PHE A 192 1.41 2.12 2.41
CA PHE A 192 1.89 3.06 3.43
C PHE A 192 0.78 3.87 4.08
N SER A 193 -0.28 4.23 3.34
CA SER A 193 -1.47 4.85 3.92
C SER A 193 -2.12 3.96 4.98
N ASN A 194 -2.28 2.67 4.66
CA ASN A 194 -2.77 1.68 5.62
C ASN A 194 -1.81 1.43 6.78
N PHE A 195 -0.51 1.48 6.53
CA PHE A 195 0.50 1.37 7.59
C PHE A 195 0.41 2.54 8.58
N ILE A 196 0.24 3.78 8.11
CA ILE A 196 0.02 4.96 8.94
C ILE A 196 -1.23 4.78 9.82
N LEU A 197 -2.34 4.30 9.25
CA LEU A 197 -3.55 4.00 9.99
C LEU A 197 -3.33 2.90 11.04
N HIS A 198 -2.65 1.83 10.66
CA HIS A 198 -2.34 0.71 11.54
C HIS A 198 -1.45 1.11 12.72
N LYS A 199 -0.43 1.97 12.52
CA LYS A 199 0.41 2.54 13.59
C LYS A 199 -0.42 3.31 14.61
N ALA A 200 -1.48 3.96 14.16
CA ALA A 200 -2.42 4.69 15.03
C ALA A 200 -3.53 3.81 15.64
N GLY A 201 -3.48 2.48 15.42
CA GLY A 201 -4.48 1.54 15.94
C GLY A 201 -5.79 1.52 15.18
N HIS A 202 -5.83 2.09 13.97
CA HIS A 202 -6.99 2.01 13.08
C HIS A 202 -6.97 0.70 12.27
N PRO A 203 -8.12 0.20 11.81
CA PRO A 203 -8.17 -0.94 10.91
C PRO A 203 -7.54 -0.58 9.55
N ILE A 204 -7.15 -1.59 8.82
CA ILE A 204 -6.74 -1.50 7.44
C ILE A 204 -7.97 -1.39 6.57
N VAL A 205 -7.95 -0.50 5.59
CA VAL A 205 -9.04 -0.18 4.68
C VAL A 205 -8.63 -0.32 3.21
#